data_d63b2c1d5c594804c1b5f78b2fc9bb79
#
_entry.id   d63b2c1d5c594804c1b5f78b2fc9bb79
#
_cell.length_a   1.000
_cell.length_b   1.000
_cell.length_c   1.000
_cell.angle_alpha   90.00
_cell.angle_beta   90.00
_cell.angle_gamma   90.00
#
_symmetry.space_group_name_H-M   'P 1'
#
loop_
_entity.id
_entity.type
_entity.pdbx_description
1 polymer ?
#
loop_
_entity_poly.entity_id
_entity_poly.type
_entity_poly.pdbx_seq_one_letter_code
_entity_poly.pdbx_strand_id
1 'polypeptide(L)'
;MMRALFAGVSGLRNHQTRMDVIGNNIANVNTVAFKASRVTFKEAFAQLLQGASRPPGNTGGINPIQIGSGMNIGSIDQLFTQGSLETTGQTTEGRGAREPARRLGGGEGAGRVHRADADRRADDRRSLRRA
;
A
#
# COMPACT_ATOMS: atom_id res chain seq x y z
N MET A 1 32.13 -14.10 -6.68
CA MET A 1 31.28 -15.27 -6.35
C MET A 1 30.30 -14.98 -5.21
N MET A 2 30.72 -14.39 -4.10
CA MET A 2 29.84 -14.09 -2.95
C MET A 2 28.62 -13.22 -3.30
N ARG A 3 28.75 -12.21 -4.18
CA ARG A 3 27.65 -11.34 -4.60
C ARG A 3 26.51 -12.10 -5.27
N ALA A 4 26.83 -13.05 -6.15
CA ALA A 4 25.81 -13.85 -6.82
C ALA A 4 25.01 -14.71 -5.84
N LEU A 5 25.66 -15.24 -4.80
CA LEU A 5 25.01 -15.98 -3.72
C LEU A 5 24.05 -15.09 -2.94
N PHE A 6 24.48 -13.88 -2.56
CA PHE A 6 23.61 -12.94 -1.85
C PHE A 6 22.42 -12.48 -2.70
N ALA A 7 22.64 -12.23 -3.99
CA ALA A 7 21.55 -11.91 -4.92
C ALA A 7 20.55 -13.08 -5.02
N GLY A 8 21.03 -14.33 -5.10
CA GLY A 8 20.19 -15.52 -5.10
C GLY A 8 19.40 -15.70 -3.81
N VAL A 9 20.03 -15.49 -2.65
CA VAL A 9 19.37 -15.57 -1.34
C VAL A 9 18.30 -14.49 -1.20
N SER A 10 18.54 -13.27 -1.69
CA SER A 10 17.53 -12.21 -1.67
C SER A 10 16.29 -12.62 -2.49
N GLY A 11 16.51 -13.22 -3.66
CA GLY A 11 15.43 -13.76 -4.50
C GLY A 11 14.61 -14.82 -3.78
N LEU A 12 15.26 -15.81 -3.18
CA LEU A 12 14.58 -16.89 -2.46
C LEU A 12 13.73 -16.38 -1.30
N ARG A 13 14.24 -15.46 -0.49
CA ARG A 13 13.50 -14.85 0.63
C ARG A 13 12.27 -14.09 0.14
N ASN A 14 12.42 -13.34 -0.93
CA ASN A 14 11.31 -12.56 -1.48
C ASN A 14 10.24 -13.48 -2.10
N HIS A 15 10.64 -14.57 -2.75
CA HIS A 15 9.70 -15.57 -3.24
C HIS A 15 9.02 -16.32 -2.11
N GLN A 16 9.69 -16.60 -0.98
CA GLN A 16 9.06 -17.16 0.22
C GLN A 16 7.95 -16.23 0.71
N THR A 17 8.20 -14.94 0.86
CA THR A 17 7.15 -13.97 1.26
C THR A 17 6.00 -13.93 0.26
N ARG A 18 6.28 -14.06 -1.05
CA ARG A 18 5.21 -14.17 -2.04
C ARG A 18 4.36 -15.42 -1.84
N MET A 19 4.98 -16.55 -1.52
CA MET A 19 4.25 -17.80 -1.24
C MET A 19 3.38 -17.69 0.01
N ASP A 20 3.85 -16.99 1.05
CA ASP A 20 3.06 -16.72 2.26
C ASP A 20 1.80 -15.92 1.95
N VAL A 21 1.92 -14.87 1.10
CA VAL A 21 0.77 -14.07 0.67
C VAL A 21 -0.19 -14.90 -0.20
N ILE A 22 0.31 -15.73 -1.10
CA ILE A 22 -0.51 -16.63 -1.92
C ILE A 22 -1.23 -17.65 -1.01
N GLY A 23 -0.53 -18.23 -0.04
CA GLY A 23 -1.11 -19.14 0.93
C GLY A 23 -2.26 -18.52 1.71
N ASN A 24 -2.09 -17.27 2.14
CA ASN A 24 -3.16 -16.52 2.81
C ASN A 24 -4.36 -16.26 1.88
N ASN A 25 -4.12 -15.93 0.61
CA ASN A 25 -5.20 -15.76 -0.38
C ASN A 25 -5.99 -17.06 -0.59
N ILE A 26 -5.30 -18.21 -0.67
CA ILE A 26 -5.92 -19.52 -0.84
C ILE A 26 -6.71 -19.91 0.42
N ALA A 27 -6.15 -19.68 1.59
CA ALA A 27 -6.82 -19.99 2.86
C ALA A 27 -8.14 -19.23 3.02
N ASN A 28 -8.22 -18.02 2.48
CA ASN A 28 -9.37 -17.13 2.60
C ASN A 28 -10.27 -17.11 1.35
N VAL A 29 -10.13 -18.08 0.44
CA VAL A 29 -10.91 -18.11 -0.81
C VAL A 29 -12.42 -18.15 -0.58
N ASN A 30 -12.87 -18.79 0.52
CA ASN A 30 -14.27 -18.89 0.91
C ASN A 30 -14.69 -17.85 1.97
N THR A 31 -13.81 -16.92 2.34
CA THR A 31 -14.13 -15.88 3.32
C THR A 31 -14.88 -14.74 2.62
N VAL A 32 -16.10 -14.46 3.09
CA VAL A 32 -16.95 -13.39 2.53
C VAL A 32 -16.26 -12.03 2.70
N ALA A 33 -16.27 -11.23 1.65
CA ALA A 33 -15.64 -9.89 1.59
C ALA A 33 -14.11 -9.88 1.73
N PHE A 34 -13.44 -11.02 1.63
CA PHE A 34 -11.98 -11.06 1.56
C PHE A 34 -11.45 -10.32 0.32
N LYS A 35 -10.37 -9.59 0.49
CA LYS A 35 -9.66 -8.91 -0.60
C LYS A 35 -8.29 -9.51 -0.77
N ALA A 36 -8.05 -10.09 -1.94
CA ALA A 36 -6.79 -10.72 -2.26
C ALA A 36 -5.64 -9.71 -2.21
N SER A 37 -4.50 -10.16 -1.68
CA SER A 37 -3.26 -9.39 -1.69
C SER A 37 -2.34 -9.89 -2.79
N ARG A 38 -1.58 -8.97 -3.39
CA ARG A 38 -0.52 -9.31 -4.34
C ARG A 38 0.81 -8.69 -3.90
N VAL A 39 1.88 -9.37 -4.23
CA VAL A 39 3.25 -8.90 -3.99
C VAL A 39 3.83 -8.38 -5.30
N THR A 40 4.38 -7.18 -5.27
CA THR A 40 5.19 -6.63 -6.36
C THR A 40 6.66 -6.65 -5.96
N PHE A 41 7.52 -6.85 -6.94
CA PHE A 41 8.95 -6.87 -6.73
C PHE A 41 9.59 -5.65 -7.40
N LYS A 42 10.70 -5.20 -6.83
CA LYS A 42 11.56 -4.18 -7.42
C LYS A 42 12.99 -4.68 -7.43
N GLU A 43 13.74 -4.29 -8.44
CA GLU A 43 15.17 -4.50 -8.47
C GLU A 43 15.83 -3.79 -7.29
N ALA A 44 16.80 -4.45 -6.67
CA ALA A 44 17.67 -3.82 -5.70
C ALA A 44 18.63 -2.85 -6.42
N PHE A 45 19.63 -2.36 -5.73
CA PHE A 45 20.58 -1.44 -6.32
C PHE A 45 21.41 -2.12 -7.44
N ALA A 46 21.53 -1.48 -8.61
CA ALA A 46 22.42 -1.91 -9.67
C ALA A 46 23.75 -1.16 -9.57
N GLN A 47 24.87 -1.89 -9.63
CA GLN A 47 26.21 -1.31 -9.65
C GLN A 47 26.65 -1.09 -11.09
N LEU A 48 27.05 0.14 -11.40
CA LEU A 48 27.62 0.50 -12.68
C LEU A 48 29.10 0.08 -12.73
N LEU A 49 29.46 -0.84 -13.63
CA LEU A 49 30.84 -1.25 -13.88
C LEU A 49 31.52 -0.36 -14.89
N GLN A 50 30.78 0.01 -15.94
CA GLN A 50 31.28 0.90 -16.99
C GLN A 50 30.19 1.91 -17.35
N GLY A 51 30.54 3.18 -17.39
CA GLY A 51 29.66 4.24 -17.84
C GLY A 51 29.42 4.20 -19.34
N ALA A 52 28.30 4.75 -19.80
CA ALA A 52 28.04 4.98 -21.21
C ALA A 52 29.05 6.00 -21.76
N SER A 53 29.56 5.74 -22.96
CA SER A 53 30.41 6.67 -23.69
C SER A 53 29.65 7.29 -24.85
N ARG A 54 29.76 8.61 -24.98
CA ARG A 54 29.20 9.34 -26.13
C ARG A 54 29.98 8.99 -27.41
N PRO A 55 29.33 8.81 -28.56
CA PRO A 55 30.05 8.57 -29.81
C PRO A 55 30.93 9.75 -30.18
N PRO A 56 32.24 9.58 -30.32
CA PRO A 56 33.11 10.61 -30.88
C PRO A 56 33.05 10.58 -32.41
N GLY A 57 32.31 11.51 -33.00
CA GLY A 57 32.23 11.67 -34.44
C GLY A 57 31.47 10.53 -35.15
N ASN A 58 32.15 9.77 -35.99
CA ASN A 58 31.56 8.76 -36.90
C ASN A 58 31.56 7.32 -36.33
N THR A 59 31.95 7.12 -35.07
CA THR A 59 32.00 5.83 -34.41
C THR A 59 30.85 5.72 -33.40
N GLY A 60 30.26 4.50 -33.24
CA GLY A 60 29.19 4.25 -32.28
C GLY A 60 29.60 4.48 -30.81
N GLY A 61 28.65 4.85 -29.96
CA GLY A 61 28.85 4.93 -28.52
C GLY A 61 28.81 3.55 -27.86
N ILE A 62 29.26 3.46 -26.61
CA ILE A 62 29.28 2.25 -25.80
C ILE A 62 28.13 2.33 -24.75
N ASN A 63 27.32 1.30 -24.67
CA ASN A 63 26.28 1.18 -23.65
C ASN A 63 26.89 0.93 -22.26
N PRO A 64 26.24 1.37 -21.16
CA PRO A 64 26.71 1.10 -19.81
C PRO A 64 26.62 -0.39 -19.50
N ILE A 65 27.60 -0.90 -18.73
CA ILE A 65 27.57 -2.25 -18.17
C ILE A 65 27.21 -2.15 -16.70
N GLN A 66 26.10 -2.81 -16.33
CA GLN A 66 25.55 -2.77 -14.97
C GLN A 66 25.34 -4.19 -14.45
N ILE A 67 25.55 -4.38 -13.15
CA ILE A 67 25.27 -5.64 -12.45
C ILE A 67 24.31 -5.32 -11.31
N GLY A 68 23.14 -6.02 -11.29
CA GLY A 68 22.17 -5.94 -10.22
C GLY A 68 22.63 -6.65 -8.94
N SER A 69 22.21 -6.16 -7.78
CA SER A 69 22.52 -6.74 -6.46
C SER A 69 21.41 -7.63 -5.90
N GLY A 70 20.44 -8.02 -6.74
CA GLY A 70 19.30 -8.83 -6.34
C GLY A 70 17.98 -8.08 -6.43
N MET A 71 16.98 -8.53 -5.69
CA MET A 71 15.63 -7.98 -5.71
C MET A 71 15.10 -7.73 -4.28
N ASN A 72 14.18 -6.79 -4.16
CA ASN A 72 13.45 -6.47 -2.95
C ASN A 72 11.95 -6.52 -3.20
N ILE A 73 11.16 -6.66 -2.12
CA ILE A 73 9.72 -6.47 -2.18
C ILE A 73 9.46 -4.98 -2.44
N GLY A 74 8.67 -4.67 -3.47
CA GLY A 74 8.22 -3.33 -3.79
C GLY A 74 7.07 -2.90 -2.89
N SER A 75 5.99 -3.67 -2.93
CA SER A 75 4.79 -3.47 -2.11
C SER A 75 4.01 -4.78 -1.96
N ILE A 76 3.14 -4.81 -0.96
CA ILE A 76 2.11 -5.82 -0.80
C ILE A 76 0.78 -5.06 -0.82
N ASP A 77 0.09 -5.14 -1.96
CA ASP A 77 -1.12 -4.38 -2.21
C ASP A 77 -2.34 -5.27 -2.06
N GLN A 78 -3.43 -4.73 -1.51
CA GLN A 78 -4.73 -5.37 -1.53
C GLN A 78 -5.54 -4.90 -2.74
N LEU A 79 -6.21 -5.85 -3.39
CA LEU A 79 -7.07 -5.58 -4.55
C LEU A 79 -8.48 -5.24 -4.09
N PHE A 80 -8.83 -3.96 -4.06
CA PHE A 80 -10.15 -3.47 -3.65
C PHE A 80 -11.17 -3.49 -4.79
N THR A 81 -11.27 -4.60 -5.51
CA THR A 81 -12.33 -4.77 -6.51
C THR A 81 -13.60 -5.29 -5.86
N GLN A 82 -14.76 -4.79 -6.32
CA GLN A 82 -16.05 -5.33 -5.90
C GLN A 82 -16.23 -6.73 -6.47
N GLY A 83 -16.44 -7.71 -5.58
CA GLY A 83 -16.78 -9.07 -5.97
C GLY A 83 -18.24 -9.21 -6.37
N SER A 84 -18.61 -10.41 -6.84
CA SER A 84 -20.00 -10.79 -7.07
C SER A 84 -20.79 -10.72 -5.76
N LEU A 85 -22.02 -10.24 -5.84
CA LEU A 85 -22.93 -10.26 -4.71
C LEU A 85 -23.44 -11.70 -4.51
N GLU A 86 -23.26 -12.22 -3.30
CA GLU A 86 -23.82 -13.51 -2.88
C GLU A 86 -25.14 -13.28 -2.15
N THR A 87 -26.19 -13.99 -2.57
CA THR A 87 -27.49 -13.91 -1.94
C THR A 87 -27.59 -14.99 -0.85
N THR A 88 -27.40 -14.61 0.40
CA THR A 88 -27.49 -15.53 1.55
C THR A 88 -28.91 -15.73 2.07
N GLY A 89 -29.90 -14.99 1.53
CA GLY A 89 -31.30 -15.03 2.00
C GLY A 89 -31.53 -14.35 3.36
N GLN A 90 -30.48 -13.81 3.99
CA GLN A 90 -30.58 -13.07 5.24
C GLN A 90 -30.47 -11.56 4.99
N THR A 91 -31.43 -10.80 5.47
CA THR A 91 -31.51 -9.34 5.28
C THR A 91 -30.46 -8.55 6.09
N THR A 92 -29.78 -9.21 7.06
CA THR A 92 -28.84 -8.55 7.98
C THR A 92 -27.37 -8.59 7.56
N GLU A 93 -27.00 -9.38 6.55
CA GLU A 93 -25.59 -9.56 6.15
C GLU A 93 -25.07 -8.59 5.09
N GLY A 94 -25.78 -7.52 4.80
CA GLY A 94 -25.35 -6.49 3.84
C GLY A 94 -24.10 -5.69 4.21
N ARG A 95 -23.39 -6.07 5.30
CA ARG A 95 -22.26 -5.31 5.84
C ARG A 95 -20.93 -5.53 5.08
N GLY A 96 -20.75 -6.71 4.46
CA GLY A 96 -19.47 -7.05 3.79
C GLY A 96 -19.26 -6.39 2.43
N ALA A 97 -20.32 -5.96 1.73
CA ALA A 97 -20.22 -5.42 0.39
C ALA A 97 -20.01 -3.89 0.33
N ARG A 98 -20.18 -3.17 1.43
CA ARG A 98 -20.24 -1.70 1.41
C ARG A 98 -19.11 -0.99 2.16
N GLU A 99 -18.14 -1.66 2.76
CA GLU A 99 -17.25 -1.00 3.71
C GLU A 99 -15.74 -1.23 3.57
N PRO A 100 -15.09 -0.88 2.47
CA PRO A 100 -13.68 -0.49 2.61
C PRO A 100 -13.45 1.02 2.52
N ALA A 101 -14.40 1.81 2.00
CA ALA A 101 -14.13 3.23 1.74
C ALA A 101 -14.41 4.18 2.91
N ARG A 102 -15.07 3.74 3.99
CA ARG A 102 -15.56 4.65 5.03
C ARG A 102 -14.70 4.74 6.30
N ARG A 103 -13.69 3.91 6.47
CA ARG A 103 -12.85 3.94 7.68
C ARG A 103 -11.61 4.82 7.63
N LEU A 104 -11.29 5.42 6.49
CA LEU A 104 -10.17 6.38 6.39
C LEU A 104 -10.59 7.85 6.54
N GLY A 105 -11.84 8.13 6.91
CA GLY A 105 -12.34 9.50 7.06
C GLY A 105 -13.20 9.76 8.28
N GLY A 106 -13.23 8.86 9.26
CA GLY A 106 -14.03 9.01 10.48
C GLY A 106 -13.38 9.85 11.56
N GLY A 107 -13.10 11.10 11.29
CA GLY A 107 -12.84 12.12 12.29
C GLY A 107 -14.14 12.55 12.97
N GLU A 108 -14.83 11.67 13.68
CA GLU A 108 -15.99 12.04 14.52
C GLU A 108 -15.60 12.69 15.87
N GLY A 109 -14.34 13.15 15.98
CA GLY A 109 -13.88 13.89 17.16
C GLY A 109 -13.90 15.42 17.02
N ALA A 110 -13.98 15.95 15.79
CA ALA A 110 -13.82 17.41 15.58
C ALA A 110 -15.13 18.22 15.69
N GLY A 111 -16.29 17.58 15.61
CA GLY A 111 -17.57 18.28 15.65
C GLY A 111 -18.07 18.67 17.04
N ARG A 112 -17.57 18.04 18.10
CA ARG A 112 -18.03 18.33 19.50
C ARG A 112 -17.26 19.44 20.17
N VAL A 113 -16.02 19.68 19.81
CA VAL A 113 -15.19 20.70 20.48
C VAL A 113 -15.57 22.10 20.02
N HIS A 114 -15.98 22.29 18.75
CA HIS A 114 -16.37 23.60 18.24
C HIS A 114 -17.73 24.10 18.75
N ARG A 115 -18.62 23.21 19.16
CA ARG A 115 -19.94 23.62 19.67
C ARG A 115 -19.89 24.06 21.12
N ALA A 116 -19.01 23.47 21.93
CA ALA A 116 -18.79 23.88 23.33
C ALA A 116 -18.07 25.22 23.46
N ASP A 117 -17.19 25.54 22.50
CA ASP A 117 -16.43 26.80 22.53
C ASP A 117 -17.26 27.99 21.97
N ALA A 118 -18.20 27.73 21.08
CA ALA A 118 -19.14 28.75 20.60
C ALA A 118 -20.15 29.16 21.69
N ASP A 119 -20.61 28.21 22.51
CA ASP A 119 -21.54 28.50 23.61
C ASP A 119 -20.86 29.28 24.75
N ARG A 120 -19.62 28.99 25.05
CA ARG A 120 -18.85 29.77 26.06
C ARG A 120 -18.61 31.23 25.65
N ARG A 121 -18.36 31.50 24.37
CA ARG A 121 -18.17 32.84 23.84
C ARG A 121 -19.47 33.65 23.76
N ALA A 122 -20.60 32.96 23.65
CA ALA A 122 -21.91 33.64 23.66
C ALA A 122 -22.32 34.08 25.07
N ASP A 123 -21.96 33.27 26.08
CA ASP A 123 -22.28 33.58 27.49
C ASP A 123 -21.41 34.73 28.07
N ASP A 124 -20.14 34.74 27.66
CA ASP A 124 -19.19 35.80 28.06
C ASP A 124 -19.58 37.17 27.50
N ARG A 125 -20.15 37.24 26.31
CA ARG A 125 -20.68 38.47 25.70
C ARG A 125 -21.98 38.95 26.34
N ARG A 126 -22.74 38.07 26.99
CA ARG A 126 -23.96 38.47 27.74
C ARG A 126 -23.65 39.04 29.10
N SER A 127 -22.58 38.59 29.76
CA SER A 127 -22.15 39.12 31.08
C SER A 127 -21.59 40.52 30.96
N LEU A 128 -20.89 40.84 29.84
CA LEU A 128 -20.30 42.18 29.62
C LEU A 128 -21.33 43.27 29.20
N ARG A 129 -22.58 42.91 28.92
CA ARG A 129 -23.66 43.89 28.62
C ARG A 129 -24.54 44.22 29.83
N ARG A 130 -24.28 43.62 31.00
CA ARG A 130 -25.05 43.87 32.23
C ARG A 130 -24.25 44.59 33.32
N ALA A 131 -23.02 44.97 33.02
CA ALA A 131 -22.19 45.91 33.82
C ALA A 131 -22.11 47.26 33.10
#